data_17c797132ea84c9722fc2a3b4793f642
#
_entry.id   17c797132ea84c9722fc2a3b4793f642
#
_cell.length_a   1.000
_cell.length_b   1.000
_cell.length_c   1.000
_cell.angle_alpha   90.00
_cell.angle_beta   90.00
_cell.angle_gamma   90.00
#
_symmetry.space_group_name_H-M   'P 1'
#
loop_
_entity.id
_entity.type
_entity.pdbx_description
1 polymer ?
#
loop_
_entity_poly.entity_id
_entity_poly.type
_entity_poly.pdbx_seq_one_letter_code
_entity_poly.pdbx_strand_id
1 'polypeptide(L)'
;MAAILAVTAGCAYGAVSYYYADRFFEGTYINGINCSNKTAYETEQLIASNVEDYSIEITARNQEPQAISGNQINYRYVSDGEVLDLLKQQKPYEWVKGFMETRSYTTQENVTFDKSLLQSEVKELKCAQAENQVEPENAYVALEGSEFTIVPETEGSKLKVKEAYKALDTAISGSQTSIDLGSTPDVYAVAAVTSDDPTLQATRDAYNNYTKASITYTFGDQTVTLDGNTLKEWLQFDDKGPVSYTHLTLPTTPYV
;
A
#
# COMPACT_ATOMS: atom_id res chain seq x y z
N MET A 1 37.88 61.52 -15.59
CA MET A 1 36.49 61.02 -15.58
C MET A 1 36.44 59.53 -15.86
N ALA A 2 36.91 58.99 -16.99
CA ALA A 2 36.83 57.55 -17.34
C ALA A 2 37.51 56.62 -16.33
N ALA A 3 38.70 56.99 -15.79
CA ALA A 3 39.41 56.18 -14.80
C ALA A 3 38.65 56.07 -13.47
N ILE A 4 38.00 57.16 -13.01
CA ILE A 4 37.17 57.15 -11.78
C ILE A 4 35.94 56.27 -11.95
N LEU A 5 35.26 56.34 -13.12
CA LEU A 5 34.13 55.47 -13.45
C LEU A 5 34.52 53.98 -13.50
N ALA A 6 35.69 53.66 -14.05
CA ALA A 6 36.18 52.26 -14.09
C ALA A 6 36.50 51.73 -12.69
N VAL A 7 37.10 52.55 -11.81
CA VAL A 7 37.40 52.15 -10.42
C VAL A 7 36.10 51.95 -9.62
N THR A 8 35.14 52.89 -9.74
CA THR A 8 33.84 52.75 -9.04
C THR A 8 33.06 51.56 -9.51
N ALA A 9 33.01 51.29 -10.82
CA ALA A 9 32.37 50.08 -11.35
C ALA A 9 33.05 48.79 -10.87
N GLY A 10 34.39 48.75 -10.83
CA GLY A 10 35.15 47.60 -10.31
C GLY A 10 34.89 47.34 -8.80
N CYS A 11 34.83 48.42 -8.00
CA CYS A 11 34.48 48.29 -6.58
C CYS A 11 33.04 47.79 -6.36
N ALA A 12 32.08 48.30 -7.14
CA ALA A 12 30.71 47.86 -7.07
C ALA A 12 30.57 46.38 -7.47
N TYR A 13 31.25 45.96 -8.57
CA TYR A 13 31.27 44.56 -8.99
C TYR A 13 31.90 43.65 -7.92
N GLY A 14 32.99 44.04 -7.32
CA GLY A 14 33.64 43.33 -6.24
C GLY A 14 32.75 43.20 -5.00
N ALA A 15 32.05 44.25 -4.62
CA ALA A 15 31.12 44.25 -3.48
C ALA A 15 29.96 43.26 -3.71
N VAL A 16 29.39 43.23 -4.92
CA VAL A 16 28.33 42.28 -5.26
C VAL A 16 28.89 40.84 -5.34
N SER A 17 30.10 40.67 -5.87
CA SER A 17 30.76 39.36 -5.86
C SER A 17 31.02 38.86 -4.43
N TYR A 18 31.38 39.75 -3.51
CA TYR A 18 31.52 39.40 -2.09
C TYR A 18 30.19 39.05 -1.45
N TYR A 19 29.10 39.75 -1.77
CA TYR A 19 27.74 39.42 -1.31
C TYR A 19 27.33 37.98 -1.72
N TYR A 20 27.64 37.56 -2.95
CA TYR A 20 27.34 36.23 -3.44
C TYR A 20 28.41 35.16 -3.06
N ALA A 21 29.38 35.50 -2.23
CA ALA A 21 30.34 34.52 -1.75
C ALA A 21 29.72 33.47 -0.80
N ASP A 22 28.66 33.87 -0.09
CA ASP A 22 27.93 33.03 0.87
C ASP A 22 26.43 32.90 0.55
N ARG A 23 25.98 33.34 -0.63
CA ARG A 23 24.57 33.35 -1.06
C ARG A 23 24.40 32.82 -2.46
N PHE A 24 23.30 32.12 -2.66
CA PHE A 24 22.89 31.68 -4.00
C PHE A 24 22.55 32.86 -4.89
N PHE A 25 22.86 32.72 -6.19
CA PHE A 25 22.52 33.71 -7.18
C PHE A 25 21.01 33.91 -7.32
N GLU A 26 20.61 35.06 -7.85
CA GLU A 26 19.24 35.25 -8.31
C GLU A 26 18.82 34.17 -9.29
N GLY A 27 17.56 33.74 -9.25
CA GLY A 27 17.05 32.67 -10.13
C GLY A 27 17.51 31.26 -9.76
N THR A 28 18.04 31.05 -8.54
CA THR A 28 18.41 29.71 -8.05
C THR A 28 17.24 29.02 -7.35
N TYR A 29 16.96 27.80 -7.76
CA TYR A 29 15.95 26.92 -7.16
C TYR A 29 16.59 25.59 -6.74
N ILE A 30 16.22 25.10 -5.58
CA ILE A 30 16.62 23.78 -5.08
C ILE A 30 15.34 23.04 -4.70
N ASN A 31 15.11 21.85 -5.28
CA ASN A 31 13.87 21.06 -5.14
C ASN A 31 12.59 21.90 -5.41
N GLY A 32 12.68 22.83 -6.36
CA GLY A 32 11.58 23.75 -6.69
C GLY A 32 11.41 24.94 -5.75
N ILE A 33 12.16 25.00 -4.65
CA ILE A 33 12.13 26.09 -3.68
C ILE A 33 13.02 27.22 -4.17
N ASN A 34 12.53 28.48 -4.15
CA ASN A 34 13.31 29.65 -4.53
C ASN A 34 14.34 29.97 -3.44
N CYS A 35 15.61 29.80 -3.76
CA CYS A 35 16.75 30.04 -2.87
C CYS A 35 17.55 31.30 -3.25
N SER A 36 17.00 32.16 -4.15
CA SER A 36 17.65 33.40 -4.59
C SER A 36 18.06 34.24 -3.40
N ASN A 37 19.33 34.74 -3.41
CA ASN A 37 19.90 35.60 -2.38
C ASN A 37 19.96 34.97 -0.96
N LYS A 38 19.72 33.70 -0.82
CA LYS A 38 19.76 32.98 0.46
C LYS A 38 21.13 32.36 0.71
N THR A 39 21.55 32.37 1.96
CA THR A 39 22.70 31.56 2.42
C THR A 39 22.35 30.07 2.39
N ALA A 40 23.34 29.20 2.48
CA ALA A 40 23.09 27.77 2.62
C ALA A 40 22.20 27.45 3.84
N TYR A 41 22.45 28.08 4.97
CA TYR A 41 21.66 27.94 6.19
C TYR A 41 20.18 28.36 5.99
N GLU A 42 19.94 29.55 5.42
CA GLU A 42 18.59 30.04 5.13
C GLU A 42 17.85 29.13 4.16
N THR A 43 18.57 28.56 3.20
CA THR A 43 18.02 27.59 2.24
C THR A 43 17.62 26.27 2.93
N GLU A 44 18.49 25.74 3.80
CA GLU A 44 18.16 24.53 4.59
C GLU A 44 16.96 24.77 5.51
N GLN A 45 16.81 25.97 6.10
CA GLN A 45 15.63 26.31 6.89
C GLN A 45 14.34 26.35 6.03
N LEU A 46 14.42 26.83 4.79
CA LEU A 46 13.28 26.79 3.86
C LEU A 46 12.92 25.35 3.47
N ILE A 47 13.92 24.51 3.20
CA ILE A 47 13.69 23.08 2.93
C ILE A 47 13.08 22.40 4.15
N ALA A 48 13.62 22.66 5.34
CA ALA A 48 13.11 22.10 6.59
C ALA A 48 11.66 22.51 6.85
N SER A 49 11.30 23.78 6.65
CA SER A 49 9.92 24.25 6.84
C SER A 49 8.94 23.61 5.84
N ASN A 50 9.40 23.34 4.62
CA ASN A 50 8.57 22.66 3.62
C ASN A 50 8.32 21.19 3.99
N VAL A 51 9.27 20.57 4.69
CA VAL A 51 9.18 19.19 5.19
C VAL A 51 8.26 19.10 6.43
N GLU A 52 8.14 20.16 7.23
CA GLU A 52 7.24 20.19 8.40
C GLU A 52 5.76 20.02 8.02
N ASP A 53 5.35 20.44 6.83
CA ASP A 53 3.99 20.30 6.31
C ASP A 53 3.72 18.91 5.70
N TYR A 54 4.68 17.98 5.81
CA TYR A 54 4.54 16.64 5.27
C TYR A 54 3.32 15.91 5.85
N SER A 55 2.60 15.25 4.98
CA SER A 55 1.51 14.34 5.33
C SER A 55 1.43 13.23 4.29
N ILE A 56 1.18 12.01 4.73
CA ILE A 56 0.91 10.87 3.85
C ILE A 56 -0.55 10.47 3.95
N GLU A 57 -1.24 10.48 2.81
CA GLU A 57 -2.61 9.96 2.68
C GLU A 57 -2.56 8.45 2.48
N ILE A 58 -3.39 7.74 3.23
CA ILE A 58 -3.45 6.27 3.27
C ILE A 58 -4.84 5.85 2.84
N THR A 59 -4.93 5.16 1.71
CA THR A 59 -6.14 4.50 1.24
C THR A 59 -6.10 3.03 1.66
N ALA A 60 -7.21 2.51 2.17
CA ALA A 60 -7.35 1.15 2.65
C ALA A 60 -8.67 0.53 2.17
N ARG A 61 -8.75 -0.80 2.15
CA ARG A 61 -9.97 -1.53 1.76
C ARG A 61 -11.14 -1.19 2.68
N ASN A 62 -12.28 -0.83 2.10
CA ASN A 62 -13.54 -0.56 2.79
C ASN A 62 -13.47 0.53 3.88
N GLN A 63 -12.50 1.44 3.76
CA GLN A 63 -12.34 2.57 4.68
C GLN A 63 -12.17 3.87 3.92
N GLU A 64 -12.63 4.96 4.51
CA GLU A 64 -12.30 6.31 4.03
C GLU A 64 -10.80 6.57 4.18
N PRO A 65 -10.20 7.35 3.26
CA PRO A 65 -8.81 7.73 3.36
C PRO A 65 -8.48 8.37 4.70
N GLN A 66 -7.33 8.04 5.26
CA GLN A 66 -6.80 8.63 6.48
C GLN A 66 -5.42 9.21 6.19
N ALA A 67 -4.95 10.12 7.03
CA ALA A 67 -3.64 10.71 6.87
C ALA A 67 -2.83 10.61 8.16
N ILE A 68 -1.52 10.44 8.01
CA ILE A 68 -0.55 10.60 9.08
C ILE A 68 0.26 11.85 8.75
N SER A 69 0.23 12.84 9.65
CA SER A 69 1.02 14.05 9.50
C SER A 69 2.47 13.84 9.94
N GLY A 70 3.39 14.59 9.36
CA GLY A 70 4.80 14.55 9.73
C GLY A 70 5.04 14.81 11.22
N ASN A 71 4.25 15.70 11.83
CA ASN A 71 4.34 16.02 13.25
C ASN A 71 4.04 14.80 14.16
N GLN A 72 3.11 13.91 13.76
CA GLN A 72 2.78 12.71 14.53
C GLN A 72 3.93 11.71 14.61
N ILE A 73 4.78 11.69 13.59
CA ILE A 73 5.91 10.76 13.49
C ILE A 73 7.27 11.44 13.64
N ASN A 74 7.29 12.73 14.04
CA ASN A 74 8.51 13.53 14.17
C ASN A 74 9.34 13.55 12.88
N TYR A 75 8.64 13.69 11.72
CA TYR A 75 9.25 13.76 10.40
C TYR A 75 9.96 15.10 10.23
N ARG A 76 11.24 15.07 9.87
CA ARG A 76 12.06 16.26 9.76
C ARG A 76 13.18 16.11 8.76
N TYR A 77 13.57 17.21 8.16
CA TYR A 77 14.76 17.32 7.34
C TYR A 77 16.03 17.16 8.17
N VAL A 78 17.02 16.48 7.60
CA VAL A 78 18.37 16.36 8.16
C VAL A 78 19.35 16.88 7.12
N SER A 79 20.08 17.96 7.47
CA SER A 79 21.13 18.49 6.60
C SER A 79 22.28 17.48 6.48
N ASP A 80 22.68 17.20 5.24
CA ASP A 80 23.86 16.40 4.91
C ASP A 80 25.01 17.23 4.35
N GLY A 81 24.81 18.56 4.24
CA GLY A 81 25.76 19.53 3.70
C GLY A 81 25.73 19.66 2.18
N GLU A 82 24.85 18.96 1.46
CA GLU A 82 24.76 19.02 0.00
C GLU A 82 24.40 20.44 -0.47
N VAL A 83 23.51 21.15 0.24
CA VAL A 83 23.15 22.55 -0.06
C VAL A 83 24.38 23.46 0.05
N LEU A 84 25.22 23.27 1.06
CA LEU A 84 26.46 24.04 1.23
C LEU A 84 27.46 23.70 0.11
N ASP A 85 27.53 22.47 -0.31
CA ASP A 85 28.45 22.05 -1.38
C ASP A 85 27.99 22.57 -2.75
N LEU A 86 26.70 22.68 -3.00
CA LEU A 86 26.17 23.38 -4.18
C LEU A 86 26.57 24.86 -4.18
N LEU A 87 26.46 25.54 -3.02
CA LEU A 87 26.89 26.93 -2.89
C LEU A 87 28.39 27.12 -3.15
N LYS A 88 29.24 26.21 -2.65
CA LYS A 88 30.72 26.24 -2.88
C LYS A 88 31.10 26.04 -4.35
N GLN A 89 30.28 25.36 -5.15
CA GLN A 89 30.52 25.20 -6.58
C GLN A 89 30.24 26.49 -7.37
N GLN A 90 29.48 27.43 -6.78
CA GLN A 90 29.17 28.72 -7.36
C GLN A 90 30.43 29.60 -7.37
N LYS A 91 30.69 30.26 -8.49
CA LYS A 91 31.77 31.23 -8.61
C LYS A 91 31.25 32.63 -8.38
N PRO A 92 31.50 33.26 -7.23
CA PRO A 92 30.86 34.53 -6.85
C PRO A 92 30.98 35.68 -7.86
N TYR A 93 32.09 35.71 -8.61
CA TYR A 93 32.29 36.72 -9.66
C TYR A 93 31.44 36.50 -10.92
N GLU A 94 30.73 35.36 -11.06
CA GLU A 94 29.79 35.10 -12.16
C GLU A 94 28.33 35.52 -11.84
N TRP A 95 28.12 36.28 -10.80
CA TRP A 95 26.79 36.64 -10.29
C TRP A 95 25.84 37.24 -11.34
N VAL A 96 26.37 37.97 -12.34
CA VAL A 96 25.58 38.52 -13.46
C VAL A 96 24.80 37.45 -14.21
N LYS A 97 25.34 36.21 -14.30
CA LYS A 97 24.63 35.07 -14.93
C LYS A 97 23.33 34.69 -14.20
N GLY A 98 23.25 34.96 -12.89
CA GLY A 98 22.04 34.72 -12.10
C GLY A 98 20.82 35.52 -12.57
N PHE A 99 21.04 36.69 -13.14
CA PHE A 99 19.95 37.48 -13.71
C PHE A 99 19.58 37.09 -15.14
N MET A 100 20.38 36.24 -15.79
CA MET A 100 20.18 35.84 -17.18
C MET A 100 19.68 34.41 -17.32
N GLU A 101 19.92 33.55 -16.31
CA GLU A 101 19.66 32.12 -16.36
C GLU A 101 19.03 31.67 -15.04
N THR A 102 17.96 30.89 -15.13
CA THR A 102 17.40 30.18 -13.97
C THR A 102 18.19 28.88 -13.77
N ARG A 103 18.60 28.62 -12.53
CA ARG A 103 19.31 27.40 -12.11
C ARG A 103 18.42 26.56 -11.23
N SER A 104 18.20 25.34 -11.62
CA SER A 104 17.43 24.37 -10.83
C SER A 104 18.33 23.20 -10.46
N TYR A 105 18.40 22.93 -9.18
CA TYR A 105 19.10 21.81 -8.59
C TYR A 105 18.10 20.86 -7.95
N THR A 106 18.40 19.58 -8.00
CA THR A 106 17.68 18.55 -7.26
C THR A 106 18.67 17.92 -6.28
N THR A 107 18.38 18.02 -4.99
CA THR A 107 19.11 17.37 -3.92
C THR A 107 18.28 16.24 -3.36
N GLN A 108 18.91 15.25 -2.76
CA GLN A 108 18.20 14.24 -1.99
C GLN A 108 17.63 14.91 -0.72
N GLU A 109 16.31 14.79 -0.52
CA GLU A 109 15.72 15.21 0.74
C GLU A 109 16.02 14.14 1.79
N ASN A 110 17.10 14.35 2.53
CA ASN A 110 17.41 13.49 3.66
C ASN A 110 16.43 13.78 4.80
N VAL A 111 15.54 12.86 5.02
CA VAL A 111 14.51 12.94 6.06
C VAL A 111 14.73 11.86 7.11
N THR A 112 14.34 12.17 8.32
CA THR A 112 14.29 11.22 9.42
C THR A 112 12.93 11.30 10.11
N PHE A 113 12.48 10.21 10.67
CA PHE A 113 11.25 10.15 11.46
C PHE A 113 11.39 9.08 12.55
N ASP A 114 10.51 9.16 13.55
CA ASP A 114 10.49 8.20 14.65
C ASP A 114 9.68 6.95 14.26
N LYS A 115 10.38 5.84 14.11
CA LYS A 115 9.79 4.55 13.73
C LYS A 115 8.84 3.98 14.77
N SER A 116 9.05 4.31 16.05
CA SER A 116 8.17 3.89 17.13
C SER A 116 6.86 4.66 17.13
N LEU A 117 6.91 5.96 16.85
CA LEU A 117 5.71 6.77 16.65
C LEU A 117 4.94 6.29 15.43
N LEU A 118 5.62 6.07 14.29
CA LEU A 118 4.96 5.51 13.10
C LEU A 118 4.29 4.17 13.41
N GLN A 119 4.95 3.28 14.16
CA GLN A 119 4.34 2.00 14.54
C GLN A 119 3.08 2.18 15.40
N SER A 120 3.04 3.21 16.24
CA SER A 120 1.86 3.54 17.04
C SER A 120 0.74 4.09 16.16
N GLU A 121 1.05 5.06 15.27
CA GLU A 121 0.08 5.63 14.34
C GLU A 121 -0.55 4.57 13.41
N VAL A 122 0.25 3.62 12.93
CA VAL A 122 -0.26 2.52 12.08
C VAL A 122 -1.26 1.65 12.83
N LYS A 123 -1.08 1.43 14.14
CA LYS A 123 -2.04 0.68 14.97
C LYS A 123 -3.34 1.45 15.22
N GLU A 124 -3.27 2.79 15.23
CA GLU A 124 -4.43 3.66 15.43
C GLU A 124 -5.24 3.90 14.15
N LEU A 125 -4.73 3.48 12.97
CA LEU A 125 -5.49 3.55 11.73
C LEU A 125 -6.80 2.75 11.85
N LYS A 126 -7.89 3.28 11.32
CA LYS A 126 -9.21 2.60 11.34
C LYS A 126 -9.15 1.21 10.70
N CYS A 127 -8.38 1.06 9.62
CA CYS A 127 -8.19 -0.22 8.95
C CYS A 127 -7.40 -1.26 9.80
N ALA A 128 -6.68 -0.81 10.83
CA ALA A 128 -5.96 -1.69 11.76
C ALA A 128 -6.81 -2.10 12.97
N GLN A 129 -7.94 -1.44 13.22
CA GLN A 129 -8.84 -1.74 14.33
C GLN A 129 -9.67 -2.99 14.02
N ALA A 130 -9.73 -3.92 14.97
CA ALA A 130 -10.37 -5.23 14.78
C ALA A 130 -11.85 -5.13 14.40
N GLU A 131 -12.58 -4.15 14.95
CA GLU A 131 -13.99 -3.91 14.65
C GLU A 131 -14.27 -3.48 13.20
N ASN A 132 -13.25 -3.00 12.49
CA ASN A 132 -13.35 -2.54 11.09
C ASN A 132 -12.80 -3.57 10.10
N GLN A 133 -12.38 -4.74 10.58
CA GLN A 133 -11.79 -5.77 9.76
C GLN A 133 -12.76 -6.90 9.47
N VAL A 134 -12.70 -7.41 8.26
CA VAL A 134 -13.43 -8.59 7.80
C VAL A 134 -12.41 -9.67 7.45
N GLU A 135 -12.59 -10.86 8.04
CA GLU A 135 -11.77 -12.02 7.68
C GLU A 135 -12.04 -12.43 6.23
N PRO A 136 -11.04 -12.85 5.47
CA PRO A 136 -11.28 -13.49 4.18
C PRO A 136 -11.94 -14.86 4.40
N GLU A 137 -12.88 -15.21 3.54
CA GLU A 137 -13.53 -16.51 3.56
C GLU A 137 -12.97 -17.41 2.44
N ASN A 138 -12.79 -18.68 2.73
CA ASN A 138 -12.32 -19.64 1.75
C ASN A 138 -13.39 -19.96 0.71
N ALA A 139 -12.97 -20.27 -0.51
CA ALA A 139 -13.83 -20.91 -1.48
C ALA A 139 -14.28 -22.29 -0.97
N TYR A 140 -15.49 -22.69 -1.31
CA TYR A 140 -16.05 -23.99 -0.92
C TYR A 140 -17.01 -24.53 -1.98
N VAL A 141 -17.29 -25.83 -1.91
CA VAL A 141 -18.26 -26.45 -2.79
C VAL A 141 -19.64 -26.39 -2.16
N ALA A 142 -20.63 -25.88 -2.88
CA ALA A 142 -22.03 -25.81 -2.46
C ALA A 142 -22.94 -26.48 -3.50
N LEU A 143 -24.11 -26.93 -3.06
CA LEU A 143 -25.15 -27.43 -3.94
C LEU A 143 -26.06 -26.28 -4.37
N GLU A 144 -26.02 -25.91 -5.63
CA GLU A 144 -26.91 -24.92 -6.23
C GLU A 144 -27.91 -25.61 -7.18
N GLY A 145 -29.17 -25.67 -6.75
CA GLY A 145 -30.20 -26.37 -7.53
C GLY A 145 -29.90 -27.87 -7.67
N SER A 146 -29.45 -28.27 -8.83
CA SER A 146 -29.17 -29.68 -9.13
C SER A 146 -27.69 -30.03 -9.29
N GLU A 147 -26.79 -29.08 -9.20
CA GLU A 147 -25.37 -29.25 -9.43
C GLU A 147 -24.54 -28.69 -8.27
N PHE A 148 -23.38 -29.29 -8.05
CA PHE A 148 -22.39 -28.74 -7.14
C PHE A 148 -21.55 -27.71 -7.86
N THR A 149 -21.49 -26.51 -7.27
CA THR A 149 -20.72 -25.39 -7.77
C THR A 149 -19.66 -24.96 -6.76
N ILE A 150 -18.65 -24.24 -7.20
CA ILE A 150 -17.69 -23.60 -6.29
C ILE A 150 -18.20 -22.20 -5.99
N VAL A 151 -18.49 -21.95 -4.71
CA VAL A 151 -18.68 -20.61 -4.19
C VAL A 151 -17.28 -20.01 -4.04
N PRO A 152 -16.97 -18.92 -4.74
CA PRO A 152 -15.63 -18.33 -4.70
C PRO A 152 -15.31 -17.76 -3.31
N GLU A 153 -14.03 -17.65 -3.03
CA GLU A 153 -13.51 -16.98 -1.87
C GLU A 153 -13.93 -15.50 -1.84
N THR A 154 -14.04 -14.95 -0.63
CA THR A 154 -14.24 -13.51 -0.45
C THR A 154 -12.96 -12.86 0.03
N GLU A 155 -12.64 -11.71 -0.56
CA GLU A 155 -11.53 -10.89 -0.08
C GLU A 155 -11.94 -10.20 1.22
N GLY A 156 -11.14 -10.41 2.26
CA GLY A 156 -11.29 -9.71 3.51
C GLY A 156 -10.62 -8.33 3.51
N SER A 157 -10.82 -7.62 4.61
CA SER A 157 -10.09 -6.38 4.92
C SER A 157 -9.18 -6.52 6.15
N LYS A 158 -8.87 -7.74 6.57
CA LYS A 158 -7.98 -7.99 7.70
C LYS A 158 -6.56 -7.59 7.37
N LEU A 159 -6.11 -6.49 8.00
CA LEU A 159 -4.80 -5.91 7.80
C LEU A 159 -3.71 -6.70 8.54
N LYS A 160 -2.62 -7.00 7.88
CA LYS A 160 -1.38 -7.47 8.50
C LYS A 160 -0.58 -6.24 8.94
N VAL A 161 -0.79 -5.77 10.15
CA VAL A 161 -0.24 -4.52 10.70
C VAL A 161 1.27 -4.39 10.49
N LYS A 162 2.02 -5.49 10.62
CA LYS A 162 3.47 -5.50 10.41
C LYS A 162 3.84 -5.19 8.96
N GLU A 163 3.11 -5.72 7.99
CA GLU A 163 3.39 -5.51 6.57
C GLU A 163 2.93 -4.11 6.14
N ALA A 164 1.79 -3.63 6.66
CA ALA A 164 1.35 -2.26 6.48
C ALA A 164 2.37 -1.25 7.02
N TYR A 165 2.93 -1.51 8.22
CA TYR A 165 4.02 -0.70 8.76
C TYR A 165 5.23 -0.65 7.83
N LYS A 166 5.68 -1.79 7.28
CA LYS A 166 6.82 -1.82 6.35
C LYS A 166 6.55 -1.03 5.07
N ALA A 167 5.34 -1.16 4.53
CA ALA A 167 4.93 -0.42 3.35
C ALA A 167 4.95 1.09 3.61
N LEU A 168 4.42 1.53 4.74
CA LEU A 168 4.44 2.92 5.17
C LEU A 168 5.85 3.43 5.50
N ASP A 169 6.69 2.64 6.17
CA ASP A 169 8.11 2.98 6.44
C ASP A 169 8.86 3.24 5.12
N THR A 170 8.60 2.41 4.10
CA THR A 170 9.21 2.57 2.77
C THR A 170 8.67 3.82 2.05
N ALA A 171 7.36 4.03 2.05
CA ALA A 171 6.73 5.17 1.39
C ALA A 171 7.18 6.51 2.02
N ILE A 172 7.18 6.59 3.36
CA ILE A 172 7.60 7.77 4.11
C ILE A 172 9.10 8.04 3.93
N SER A 173 9.94 7.00 3.95
CA SER A 173 11.37 7.13 3.67
C SER A 173 11.65 7.64 2.24
N GLY A 174 10.75 7.37 1.30
CA GLY A 174 10.78 7.88 -0.06
C GLY A 174 10.03 9.21 -0.25
N SER A 175 9.65 9.90 0.84
CA SER A 175 8.90 11.18 0.81
C SER A 175 7.61 11.11 -0.01
N GLN A 176 6.98 9.94 -0.11
CA GLN A 176 5.69 9.79 -0.79
C GLN A 176 4.59 10.45 0.04
N THR A 177 3.66 11.11 -0.64
CA THR A 177 2.53 11.80 -0.01
C THR A 177 1.22 11.00 -0.03
N SER A 178 1.22 9.83 -0.66
CA SER A 178 0.09 8.93 -0.68
C SER A 178 0.53 7.47 -0.84
N ILE A 179 -0.24 6.57 -0.26
CA ILE A 179 -0.10 5.12 -0.43
C ILE A 179 -1.46 4.45 -0.45
N ASP A 180 -1.64 3.51 -1.36
CA ASP A 180 -2.81 2.63 -1.39
C ASP A 180 -2.43 1.25 -0.83
N LEU A 181 -2.81 1.00 0.41
CA LEU A 181 -2.63 -0.31 1.05
C LEU A 181 -3.47 -1.39 0.38
N GLY A 182 -4.59 -1.02 -0.27
CA GLY A 182 -5.46 -1.97 -0.97
C GLY A 182 -4.78 -2.66 -2.15
N SER A 183 -3.89 -1.95 -2.82
CA SER A 183 -3.08 -2.45 -3.94
C SER A 183 -1.68 -2.90 -3.55
N THR A 184 -1.28 -2.69 -2.29
CA THR A 184 0.06 -3.09 -1.81
C THR A 184 0.08 -4.60 -1.53
N PRO A 185 1.02 -5.37 -2.14
CA PRO A 185 1.12 -6.80 -1.93
C PRO A 185 1.31 -7.19 -0.46
N ASP A 186 0.75 -8.33 -0.07
CA ASP A 186 0.91 -8.97 1.24
C ASP A 186 0.39 -8.19 2.46
N VAL A 187 -0.17 -7.01 2.29
CA VAL A 187 -0.64 -6.15 3.39
C VAL A 187 -1.94 -6.69 4.01
N TYR A 188 -2.75 -7.42 3.25
CA TYR A 188 -3.98 -8.03 3.74
C TYR A 188 -3.87 -9.54 3.88
N ALA A 189 -4.66 -10.11 4.78
CA ALA A 189 -4.88 -11.54 4.82
C ALA A 189 -5.62 -11.97 3.54
N VAL A 190 -5.29 -13.15 3.04
CA VAL A 190 -5.93 -13.76 1.88
C VAL A 190 -6.58 -15.09 2.29
N ALA A 191 -7.57 -15.52 1.54
CA ALA A 191 -8.18 -16.84 1.72
C ALA A 191 -7.12 -17.94 1.54
N ALA A 192 -7.21 -18.99 2.36
CA ALA A 192 -6.29 -20.13 2.27
C ALA A 192 -6.65 -21.09 1.14
N VAL A 193 -7.93 -21.11 0.74
CA VAL A 193 -8.44 -21.92 -0.37
C VAL A 193 -9.14 -20.97 -1.33
N THR A 194 -8.73 -21.01 -2.59
CA THR A 194 -9.27 -20.18 -3.66
C THR A 194 -10.09 -21.03 -4.64
N SER A 195 -10.90 -20.39 -5.46
CA SER A 195 -11.77 -21.07 -6.43
C SER A 195 -11.02 -21.84 -7.51
N ASP A 196 -9.74 -21.54 -7.72
CA ASP A 196 -8.83 -22.21 -8.63
C ASP A 196 -8.06 -23.39 -7.98
N ASP A 197 -8.29 -23.67 -6.68
CA ASP A 197 -7.66 -24.81 -5.99
C ASP A 197 -8.01 -26.14 -6.67
N PRO A 198 -7.00 -26.91 -7.14
CA PRO A 198 -7.25 -28.16 -7.85
C PRO A 198 -8.00 -29.22 -7.02
N THR A 199 -7.81 -29.23 -5.70
CA THR A 199 -8.47 -30.17 -4.80
C THR A 199 -9.96 -29.84 -4.69
N LEU A 200 -10.27 -28.54 -4.61
CA LEU A 200 -11.64 -28.06 -4.57
C LEU A 200 -12.38 -28.36 -5.88
N GLN A 201 -11.73 -28.15 -7.02
CA GLN A 201 -12.27 -28.47 -8.34
C GLN A 201 -12.51 -29.98 -8.49
N ALA A 202 -11.54 -30.79 -8.09
CA ALA A 202 -11.70 -32.25 -8.12
C ALA A 202 -12.85 -32.75 -7.22
N THR A 203 -13.03 -32.11 -6.07
CA THR A 203 -14.13 -32.40 -5.13
C THR A 203 -15.48 -32.06 -5.76
N ARG A 204 -15.64 -30.88 -6.36
CA ARG A 204 -16.86 -30.52 -7.11
C ARG A 204 -17.17 -31.54 -8.20
N ASP A 205 -16.18 -31.91 -8.99
CA ASP A 205 -16.36 -32.82 -10.10
C ASP A 205 -16.73 -34.23 -9.62
N ALA A 206 -16.12 -34.70 -8.53
CA ALA A 206 -16.47 -35.99 -7.91
C ALA A 206 -17.93 -35.99 -7.43
N TYR A 207 -18.38 -34.92 -6.74
CA TYR A 207 -19.77 -34.84 -6.27
C TYR A 207 -20.76 -34.76 -7.44
N ASN A 208 -20.47 -34.01 -8.48
CA ASN A 208 -21.28 -33.95 -9.67
C ASN A 208 -21.32 -35.31 -10.43
N ASN A 209 -20.26 -36.10 -10.36
CA ASN A 209 -20.27 -37.47 -10.92
C ASN A 209 -21.13 -38.43 -10.08
N TYR A 210 -21.08 -38.31 -8.74
CA TYR A 210 -21.95 -39.15 -7.88
C TYR A 210 -23.44 -38.85 -8.11
N THR A 211 -23.81 -37.57 -8.29
CA THR A 211 -25.21 -37.19 -8.53
C THR A 211 -25.73 -37.60 -9.92
N LYS A 212 -24.85 -37.94 -10.86
CA LYS A 212 -25.23 -38.49 -12.17
C LYS A 212 -25.49 -40.01 -12.13
N ALA A 213 -25.09 -40.68 -11.05
CA ALA A 213 -25.30 -42.12 -10.93
C ALA A 213 -26.80 -42.44 -10.78
N SER A 214 -27.25 -43.46 -11.47
CA SER A 214 -28.59 -44.02 -11.35
C SER A 214 -28.48 -45.54 -11.24
N ILE A 215 -28.94 -46.08 -10.12
CA ILE A 215 -28.94 -47.52 -9.87
C ILE A 215 -30.41 -47.95 -9.70
N THR A 216 -30.84 -48.83 -10.57
CA THR A 216 -32.20 -49.38 -10.52
C THR A 216 -32.16 -50.81 -9.99
N TYR A 217 -32.90 -51.04 -8.91
CA TYR A 217 -33.10 -52.38 -8.32
C TYR A 217 -34.49 -52.88 -8.66
N THR A 218 -34.58 -54.09 -9.15
CA THR A 218 -35.85 -54.74 -9.46
C THR A 218 -36.07 -55.93 -8.51
N PHE A 219 -37.20 -55.91 -7.80
CA PHE A 219 -37.61 -56.96 -6.86
C PHE A 219 -38.97 -57.49 -7.27
N GLY A 220 -39.02 -58.55 -8.06
CA GLY A 220 -40.24 -58.99 -8.65
C GLY A 220 -40.85 -57.95 -9.57
N ASP A 221 -42.07 -57.51 -9.27
CA ASP A 221 -42.77 -56.46 -10.03
C ASP A 221 -42.49 -55.02 -9.54
N GLN A 222 -41.66 -54.86 -8.49
CA GLN A 222 -41.33 -53.57 -7.94
C GLN A 222 -39.94 -53.11 -8.39
N THR A 223 -39.83 -51.83 -8.72
CA THR A 223 -38.57 -51.20 -9.11
C THR A 223 -38.30 -50.01 -8.21
N VAL A 224 -37.12 -49.98 -7.62
CA VAL A 224 -36.61 -48.86 -6.84
C VAL A 224 -35.42 -48.28 -7.56
N THR A 225 -35.45 -46.99 -7.85
CA THR A 225 -34.36 -46.25 -8.46
C THR A 225 -33.66 -45.38 -7.42
N LEU A 226 -32.37 -45.61 -7.24
CA LEU A 226 -31.49 -44.76 -6.48
C LEU A 226 -30.84 -43.82 -7.49
N ASP A 227 -31.32 -42.59 -7.55
CA ASP A 227 -30.81 -41.60 -8.47
C ASP A 227 -30.04 -40.48 -7.73
N GLY A 228 -29.53 -39.52 -8.49
CA GLY A 228 -28.79 -38.39 -7.95
C GLY A 228 -29.58 -37.52 -6.96
N ASN A 229 -30.93 -37.50 -7.05
CA ASN A 229 -31.75 -36.74 -6.10
C ASN A 229 -31.78 -37.42 -4.74
N THR A 230 -31.90 -38.73 -4.72
CA THR A 230 -31.82 -39.54 -3.50
C THR A 230 -30.42 -39.42 -2.86
N LEU A 231 -29.38 -39.48 -3.69
CA LEU A 231 -28.00 -39.36 -3.21
C LEU A 231 -27.72 -37.98 -2.60
N LYS A 232 -28.29 -36.90 -3.14
CA LYS A 232 -28.19 -35.54 -2.57
C LYS A 232 -28.77 -35.43 -1.17
N GLU A 233 -29.91 -36.10 -0.89
CA GLU A 233 -30.55 -36.09 0.43
C GLU A 233 -29.67 -36.81 1.48
N TRP A 234 -28.78 -37.72 1.05
CA TRP A 234 -27.88 -38.44 1.92
C TRP A 234 -26.54 -37.72 2.19
N LEU A 235 -26.21 -36.71 1.36
CA LEU A 235 -25.06 -35.89 1.58
C LEU A 235 -25.41 -34.84 2.64
N GLN A 236 -24.74 -34.87 3.78
CA GLN A 236 -24.86 -33.82 4.78
C GLN A 236 -23.77 -32.76 4.53
N PHE A 237 -24.16 -31.54 4.73
CA PHE A 237 -23.30 -30.37 4.56
C PHE A 237 -23.12 -29.69 5.92
N ASP A 238 -21.92 -29.28 6.21
CA ASP A 238 -21.63 -28.32 7.26
C ASP A 238 -21.27 -26.97 6.65
N ASP A 239 -20.98 -25.98 7.50
CA ASP A 239 -20.59 -24.61 7.08
C ASP A 239 -19.29 -24.57 6.24
N LYS A 240 -18.61 -25.71 6.08
CA LYS A 240 -17.35 -25.86 5.34
C LYS A 240 -17.48 -26.74 4.10
N GLY A 241 -18.68 -27.23 3.80
CA GLY A 241 -18.96 -28.08 2.64
C GLY A 241 -19.53 -29.46 3.00
N PRO A 242 -19.61 -30.36 2.05
CA PRO A 242 -20.19 -31.67 2.27
C PRO A 242 -19.33 -32.56 3.19
N VAL A 243 -19.96 -33.13 4.18
CA VAL A 243 -19.32 -34.07 5.11
C VAL A 243 -19.42 -35.49 4.52
N SER A 244 -18.26 -36.10 4.28
CA SER A 244 -18.22 -37.51 3.84
C SER A 244 -18.43 -38.42 5.05
N TYR A 245 -19.56 -39.11 5.09
CA TYR A 245 -19.76 -40.20 6.06
C TYR A 245 -19.26 -41.54 5.49
N THR A 246 -18.36 -42.17 6.22
CA THR A 246 -17.84 -43.51 5.88
C THR A 246 -18.81 -44.65 6.26
N HIS A 247 -19.91 -44.34 6.95
CA HIS A 247 -20.91 -45.32 7.38
C HIS A 247 -22.33 -44.84 7.05
N LEU A 248 -22.94 -45.47 6.04
CA LEU A 248 -24.38 -45.43 5.82
C LEU A 248 -25.05 -46.36 6.83
N THR A 249 -25.69 -45.84 7.85
CA THR A 249 -26.65 -46.61 8.64
C THR A 249 -27.95 -46.71 7.83
N LEU A 250 -28.21 -47.83 7.24
CA LEU A 250 -29.54 -48.13 6.66
C LEU A 250 -30.58 -47.97 7.78
N PRO A 251 -31.69 -47.29 7.52
CA PRO A 251 -32.79 -47.25 8.47
C PRO A 251 -33.31 -48.67 8.62
N THR A 252 -33.12 -49.26 9.79
CA THR A 252 -33.77 -50.56 10.15
C THR A 252 -35.24 -50.25 10.42
N THR A 253 -36.08 -50.29 9.39
CA THR A 253 -37.52 -50.43 9.59
C THR A 253 -37.77 -51.89 9.95
N PRO A 254 -38.34 -52.19 11.14
CA PRO A 254 -38.77 -53.56 11.42
C PRO A 254 -39.94 -53.88 10.51
N TYR A 255 -39.76 -54.88 9.68
CA TYR A 255 -40.90 -55.51 8.99
C TYR A 255 -41.78 -56.19 10.05
N VAL A 256 -43.02 -55.71 10.19
CA VAL A 256 -44.11 -56.40 10.87
C VAL A 256 -44.91 -57.18 9.84
#